data_0a0650849351f6c43b967a0022956d94
#
_entry.id   0a0650849351f6c43b967a0022956d94
#
_cell.length_a   1.000
_cell.length_b   1.000
_cell.length_c   1.000
_cell.angle_alpha   90.00
_cell.angle_beta   90.00
_cell.angle_gamma   90.00
#
_symmetry.space_group_name_H-M   'P 1'
#
loop_
_entity.id
_entity.type
_entity.pdbx_description
1 polymer ?
#
loop_
_entity_poly.entity_id
_entity_poly.type
_entity_poly.pdbx_seq_one_letter_code
_entity_poly.pdbx_strand_id
1 'polypeptide(L)'
;YNNTQASAVAKLMYHVGVACDMEYSSSASGAGMGSSMVALMKYFDYDAGIEVLSKDYMDEEVMLSKMALDLQASRPIQIEALTKRYEGHAFVCDGMQSNGYVHINWGWGGYADGYFALSAMNPINQGIGGASDDGAFTESVTAYLGVKPNEGGTTIPVLLAEKITLKSKVAIAKNENVKFGILNLQNGGVGQEQGNVAYILY
;
A
#
# COMPACT_ATOMS: atom_id res chain seq x y z
N TYR A 1 25.41 9.91 12.15
CA TYR A 1 24.41 10.15 13.20
C TYR A 1 25.09 10.22 14.56
N ASN A 2 24.72 11.22 15.39
CA ASN A 2 25.08 11.23 16.80
C ASN A 2 24.01 10.49 17.63
N ASN A 3 24.27 10.24 18.90
CA ASN A 3 23.35 9.47 19.77
C ASN A 3 21.97 10.12 19.90
N THR A 4 21.85 11.44 19.85
CA THR A 4 20.57 12.16 19.92
C THR A 4 19.74 11.89 18.68
N GLN A 5 20.35 11.97 17.49
CA GLN A 5 19.70 11.67 16.21
C GLN A 5 19.28 10.20 16.13
N ALA A 6 20.16 9.29 16.52
CA ALA A 6 19.84 7.86 16.55
C ALA A 6 18.65 7.55 17.49
N SER A 7 18.62 8.19 18.68
CA SER A 7 17.52 8.04 19.63
C SER A 7 16.21 8.60 19.09
N ALA A 8 16.24 9.72 18.35
CA ALA A 8 15.04 10.30 17.73
C ALA A 8 14.49 9.37 16.64
N VAL A 9 15.35 8.80 15.79
CA VAL A 9 14.93 7.83 14.76
C VAL A 9 14.36 6.58 15.41
N ALA A 10 15.02 6.00 16.40
CA ALA A 10 14.54 4.82 17.11
C ALA A 10 13.16 5.06 17.77
N LYS A 11 12.96 6.25 18.34
CA LYS A 11 11.67 6.64 18.92
C LYS A 11 10.57 6.74 17.86
N LEU A 12 10.86 7.33 16.70
CA LEU A 12 9.91 7.39 15.57
C LEU A 12 9.54 5.99 15.10
N MET A 13 10.53 5.12 14.88
CA MET A 13 10.31 3.72 14.48
C MET A 13 9.43 2.97 15.48
N TYR A 14 9.67 3.15 16.78
CA TYR A 14 8.84 2.58 17.83
C TYR A 14 7.39 3.09 17.77
N HIS A 15 7.19 4.41 17.63
CA HIS A 15 5.84 4.98 17.53
C HIS A 15 5.09 4.47 16.29
N VAL A 16 5.77 4.37 15.14
CA VAL A 16 5.18 3.83 13.91
C VAL A 16 4.77 2.38 14.11
N GLY A 17 5.64 1.55 14.67
CA GLY A 17 5.33 0.15 14.92
C GLY A 17 4.12 -0.03 15.85
N VAL A 18 4.06 0.74 16.95
CA VAL A 18 2.89 0.71 17.86
C VAL A 18 1.63 1.18 17.16
N ALA A 19 1.70 2.25 16.35
CA ALA A 19 0.55 2.79 15.64
C ALA A 19 0.01 1.83 14.57
N CYS A 20 0.87 1.00 13.98
CA CYS A 20 0.51 0.00 12.98
C CYS A 20 0.09 -1.35 13.59
N ASP A 21 0.02 -1.48 14.90
CA ASP A 21 -0.21 -2.77 15.59
C ASP A 21 0.82 -3.84 15.18
N MET A 22 2.10 -3.45 15.12
CA MET A 22 3.19 -4.33 14.70
C MET A 22 3.33 -5.52 15.64
N GLU A 23 3.24 -6.71 15.09
CA GLU A 23 3.54 -7.96 15.81
C GLU A 23 5.05 -8.19 15.82
N TYR A 24 5.67 -7.97 16.98
CA TYR A 24 7.10 -8.15 17.17
C TYR A 24 7.45 -9.57 17.62
N SER A 25 8.40 -10.21 16.95
CA SER A 25 8.94 -11.49 17.40
C SER A 25 10.44 -11.60 17.15
N SER A 26 11.06 -12.63 17.68
CA SER A 26 12.50 -12.90 17.50
C SER A 26 12.86 -13.39 16.10
N SER A 27 11.90 -13.92 15.35
CA SER A 27 12.10 -14.48 14.00
C SER A 27 11.67 -13.54 12.89
N ALA A 28 10.57 -12.81 13.09
CA ALA A 28 10.05 -11.85 12.13
C ALA A 28 9.14 -10.85 12.84
N SER A 29 8.96 -9.67 12.27
CA SER A 29 7.98 -8.69 12.72
C SER A 29 7.17 -8.22 11.52
N GLY A 30 5.87 -8.03 11.68
CA GLY A 30 4.98 -7.67 10.59
C GLY A 30 3.77 -6.86 11.06
N ALA A 31 3.20 -6.11 10.14
CA ALA A 31 1.91 -5.44 10.28
C ALA A 31 1.21 -5.45 8.92
N GLY A 32 -0.11 -5.46 8.94
CA GLY A 32 -0.89 -5.30 7.71
C GLY A 32 -0.75 -3.89 7.14
N MET A 33 -0.67 -3.76 5.83
CA MET A 33 -0.56 -2.44 5.18
C MET A 33 -1.79 -1.57 5.43
N GLY A 34 -2.98 -2.15 5.51
CA GLY A 34 -4.17 -1.41 5.93
C GLY A 34 -4.01 -0.73 7.28
N SER A 35 -3.37 -1.40 8.26
CA SER A 35 -3.06 -0.82 9.57
C SER A 35 -2.09 0.36 9.44
N SER A 36 -1.09 0.30 8.55
CA SER A 36 -0.15 1.41 8.36
C SER A 36 -0.84 2.64 7.76
N MET A 37 -1.76 2.47 6.82
CA MET A 37 -2.53 3.58 6.24
C MET A 37 -3.45 4.23 7.29
N VAL A 38 -4.16 3.42 8.07
CA VAL A 38 -4.98 3.91 9.18
C VAL A 38 -4.12 4.65 10.21
N ALA A 39 -2.93 4.14 10.51
CA ALA A 39 -2.00 4.78 11.44
C ALA A 39 -1.54 6.16 10.95
N LEU A 40 -1.20 6.30 9.66
CA LEU A 40 -0.83 7.58 9.06
C LEU A 40 -1.92 8.63 9.25
N MET A 41 -3.16 8.29 8.93
CA MET A 41 -4.30 9.20 9.07
C MET A 41 -4.63 9.52 10.52
N LYS A 42 -4.62 8.53 11.39
CA LYS A 42 -5.11 8.66 12.77
C LYS A 42 -4.11 9.28 13.72
N TYR A 43 -2.81 9.00 13.54
CA TYR A 43 -1.77 9.33 14.51
C TYR A 43 -0.70 10.27 13.98
N PHE A 44 -0.59 10.43 12.66
CA PHE A 44 0.47 11.21 12.02
C PHE A 44 -0.05 12.36 11.15
N ASP A 45 -1.34 12.68 11.23
CA ASP A 45 -1.99 13.80 10.54
C ASP A 45 -1.79 13.77 9.01
N TYR A 46 -1.93 12.58 8.42
CA TYR A 46 -1.97 12.42 6.97
C TYR A 46 -3.38 12.53 6.41
N ASP A 47 -3.48 12.96 5.16
CA ASP A 47 -4.74 13.07 4.42
C ASP A 47 -5.45 11.70 4.31
N ALA A 48 -6.78 11.71 4.44
CA ALA A 48 -7.57 10.48 4.36
C ALA A 48 -7.88 10.03 2.92
N GLY A 49 -7.47 10.80 1.92
CA GLY A 49 -7.67 10.49 0.50
C GLY A 49 -6.65 9.51 -0.08
N ILE A 50 -6.15 8.57 0.72
CA ILE A 50 -5.24 7.52 0.23
C ILE A 50 -6.01 6.59 -0.71
N GLU A 51 -5.53 6.45 -1.95
CA GLU A 51 -6.07 5.53 -2.94
C GLU A 51 -5.27 4.22 -2.93
N VAL A 52 -5.98 3.09 -2.94
CA VAL A 52 -5.38 1.75 -2.98
C VAL A 52 -5.53 1.18 -4.38
N LEU A 53 -4.42 0.87 -5.03
CA LEU A 53 -4.38 0.24 -6.35
C LEU A 53 -3.84 -1.18 -6.22
N SER A 54 -4.53 -2.15 -6.79
CA SER A 54 -4.05 -3.53 -6.84
C SER A 54 -3.92 -4.00 -8.29
N LYS A 55 -2.76 -4.54 -8.62
CA LYS A 55 -2.47 -5.14 -9.93
C LYS A 55 -3.37 -6.32 -10.25
N ASP A 56 -3.96 -6.97 -9.24
CA ASP A 56 -4.90 -8.08 -9.44
C ASP A 56 -6.24 -7.63 -10.03
N TYR A 57 -6.54 -6.32 -9.98
CA TYR A 57 -7.83 -5.75 -10.37
C TYR A 57 -7.74 -4.66 -11.42
N MET A 58 -6.56 -4.34 -11.92
CA MET A 58 -6.37 -3.34 -12.99
C MET A 58 -5.16 -3.66 -13.86
N ASP A 59 -5.16 -3.09 -15.06
CA ASP A 59 -4.05 -3.21 -15.97
C ASP A 59 -2.80 -2.48 -15.42
N GLU A 60 -1.63 -3.09 -15.60
CA GLU A 60 -0.36 -2.55 -15.12
C GLU A 60 -0.08 -1.15 -15.72
N GLU A 61 -0.43 -0.91 -16.97
CA GLU A 61 -0.26 0.40 -17.61
C GLU A 61 -1.10 1.49 -16.94
N VAL A 62 -2.34 1.17 -16.54
CA VAL A 62 -3.22 2.09 -15.82
C VAL A 62 -2.63 2.38 -14.43
N MET A 63 -2.16 1.35 -13.73
CA MET A 63 -1.52 1.49 -12.43
C MET A 63 -0.28 2.37 -12.50
N LEU A 64 0.63 2.12 -13.46
CA LEU A 64 1.83 2.93 -13.69
C LEU A 64 1.51 4.39 -14.02
N SER A 65 0.46 4.63 -14.81
CA SER A 65 0.03 6.00 -15.16
C SER A 65 -0.42 6.78 -13.90
N LYS A 66 -1.14 6.15 -12.99
CA LYS A 66 -1.55 6.76 -11.72
C LYS A 66 -0.35 6.98 -10.79
N MET A 67 0.53 5.99 -10.67
CA MET A 67 1.76 6.09 -9.89
C MET A 67 2.65 7.25 -10.37
N ALA A 68 2.75 7.45 -11.70
CA ALA A 68 3.52 8.55 -12.27
C ALA A 68 3.02 9.92 -11.80
N LEU A 69 1.71 10.12 -11.66
CA LEU A 69 1.13 11.38 -11.18
C LEU A 69 1.53 11.68 -9.72
N ASP A 70 1.56 10.66 -8.87
CA ASP A 70 2.00 10.84 -7.48
C ASP A 70 3.50 11.15 -7.40
N LEU A 71 4.32 10.41 -8.13
CA LEU A 71 5.77 10.65 -8.17
C LEU A 71 6.13 12.03 -8.73
N GLN A 72 5.41 12.52 -9.77
CA GLN A 72 5.55 13.88 -10.29
C GLN A 72 5.17 14.94 -9.26
N ALA A 73 4.24 14.64 -8.36
CA ALA A 73 3.88 15.49 -7.25
C ALA A 73 4.83 15.34 -6.03
N SER A 74 5.97 14.67 -6.20
CA SER A 74 6.95 14.38 -5.15
C SER A 74 6.38 13.59 -3.98
N ARG A 75 5.45 12.69 -4.24
CA ARG A 75 4.87 11.78 -3.26
C ARG A 75 5.39 10.37 -3.49
N PRO A 76 6.28 9.86 -2.64
CA PRO A 76 6.67 8.46 -2.66
C PRO A 76 5.47 7.54 -2.40
N ILE A 77 5.48 6.39 -3.02
CA ILE A 77 4.38 5.44 -3.01
C ILE A 77 4.79 4.25 -2.15
N GLN A 78 3.99 3.92 -1.15
CA GLN A 78 4.18 2.69 -0.41
C GLN A 78 3.60 1.52 -1.23
N ILE A 79 4.39 0.45 -1.36
CA ILE A 79 4.00 -0.77 -2.07
C ILE A 79 4.12 -1.95 -1.13
N GLU A 80 3.19 -2.88 -1.25
CA GLU A 80 3.34 -4.24 -0.75
C GLU A 80 3.22 -5.24 -1.89
N ALA A 81 3.94 -6.33 -1.79
CA ALA A 81 3.82 -7.44 -2.73
C ALA A 81 4.18 -8.76 -2.06
N LEU A 82 3.73 -9.84 -2.67
CA LEU A 82 4.03 -11.20 -2.24
C LEU A 82 4.96 -11.89 -3.22
N THR A 83 5.72 -12.85 -2.73
CA THR A 83 6.36 -13.86 -3.56
C THR A 83 5.34 -14.95 -3.95
N LYS A 84 5.72 -15.84 -4.87
CA LYS A 84 4.92 -17.04 -5.21
C LYS A 84 4.67 -17.98 -4.03
N ARG A 85 5.44 -17.85 -2.95
CA ARG A 85 5.24 -18.59 -1.70
C ARG A 85 4.41 -17.80 -0.66
N TYR A 86 3.83 -16.66 -1.07
CA TYR A 86 3.02 -15.79 -0.21
C TYR A 86 3.81 -15.16 0.94
N GLU A 87 5.12 -15.01 0.80
CA GLU A 87 5.91 -14.21 1.73
C GLU A 87 5.84 -12.76 1.30
N GLY A 88 5.44 -11.88 2.23
CA GLY A 88 5.17 -10.46 1.96
C GLY A 88 6.32 -9.56 2.31
N HIS A 89 6.48 -8.46 1.54
CA HIS A 89 7.37 -7.36 1.88
C HIS A 89 6.70 -6.03 1.54
N ALA A 90 6.98 -5.02 2.37
CA ALA A 90 6.56 -3.64 2.16
C ALA A 90 7.77 -2.77 1.84
N PHE A 91 7.67 -1.98 0.80
CA PHE A 91 8.77 -1.16 0.28
C PHE A 91 8.25 0.15 -0.32
N VAL A 92 9.14 1.02 -0.76
CA VAL A 92 8.78 2.34 -1.29
C VAL A 92 9.18 2.45 -2.74
N CYS A 93 8.27 2.95 -3.57
CA CYS A 93 8.57 3.45 -4.91
C CYS A 93 8.75 4.97 -4.81
N ASP A 94 9.93 5.48 -5.15
CA ASP A 94 10.28 6.90 -5.05
C ASP A 94 10.71 7.50 -6.39
N GLY A 95 10.59 6.76 -7.48
CA GLY A 95 10.92 7.23 -8.81
C GLY A 95 10.37 6.36 -9.94
N MET A 96 10.33 6.91 -11.15
CA MET A 96 9.91 6.19 -12.34
C MET A 96 10.68 6.71 -13.57
N GLN A 97 11.10 5.80 -14.43
CA GLN A 97 11.66 6.10 -15.74
C GLN A 97 10.56 6.23 -16.81
N SER A 98 10.85 6.91 -17.91
CA SER A 98 9.92 7.09 -19.04
C SER A 98 9.51 5.77 -19.72
N ASN A 99 10.26 4.70 -19.53
CA ASN A 99 9.96 3.36 -20.03
C ASN A 99 9.07 2.54 -19.06
N GLY A 100 8.59 3.14 -17.97
CA GLY A 100 7.72 2.50 -16.99
C GLY A 100 8.44 1.70 -15.88
N TYR A 101 9.77 1.72 -15.86
CA TYR A 101 10.49 1.11 -14.74
C TYR A 101 10.39 2.00 -13.50
N VAL A 102 10.04 1.40 -12.37
CA VAL A 102 9.90 2.06 -11.07
C VAL A 102 11.16 1.88 -10.24
N HIS A 103 11.61 2.97 -9.60
CA HIS A 103 12.69 2.89 -8.64
C HIS A 103 12.15 2.40 -7.30
N ILE A 104 12.73 1.33 -6.79
CA ILE A 104 12.34 0.70 -5.53
C ILE A 104 13.43 0.89 -4.50
N ASN A 105 13.02 1.42 -3.35
CA ASN A 105 13.77 1.40 -2.11
C ASN A 105 13.20 0.27 -1.23
N TRP A 106 13.96 -0.78 -1.08
CA TRP A 106 13.55 -2.00 -0.37
C TRP A 106 13.53 -1.84 1.16
N GLY A 107 14.02 -0.72 1.69
CA GLY A 107 14.16 -0.53 3.13
C GLY A 107 15.40 -1.20 3.74
N TRP A 108 16.33 -1.66 2.92
CA TRP A 108 17.54 -2.40 3.34
C TRP A 108 18.80 -1.51 3.37
N GLY A 109 18.63 -0.22 3.68
CA GLY A 109 19.75 0.70 3.78
C GLY A 109 20.42 1.03 2.45
N GLY A 110 19.67 0.99 1.36
CA GLY A 110 20.14 1.21 -0.01
C GLY A 110 20.61 -0.06 -0.72
N TYR A 111 20.61 -1.20 -0.01
CA TYR A 111 20.99 -2.47 -0.60
C TYR A 111 19.90 -2.98 -1.56
N ALA A 112 20.32 -3.40 -2.75
CA ALA A 112 19.47 -3.86 -3.84
C ALA A 112 18.46 -2.82 -4.39
N ASP A 113 18.50 -1.56 -3.94
CA ASP A 113 17.68 -0.51 -4.51
C ASP A 113 18.00 -0.35 -6.00
N GLY A 114 16.97 -0.04 -6.81
CA GLY A 114 17.15 0.07 -8.23
C GLY A 114 15.84 0.16 -9.02
N TYR A 115 15.94 0.07 -10.32
CA TYR A 115 14.80 0.16 -11.24
C TYR A 115 14.30 -1.23 -11.65
N PHE A 116 13.00 -1.45 -11.49
CA PHE A 116 12.34 -2.72 -11.79
C PHE A 116 11.08 -2.49 -12.63
N ALA A 117 10.73 -3.46 -13.47
CA ALA A 117 9.35 -3.56 -13.95
C ALA A 117 8.46 -4.07 -12.81
N LEU A 118 7.22 -3.60 -12.68
CA LEU A 118 6.28 -4.09 -11.65
C LEU A 118 6.02 -5.60 -11.76
N SER A 119 6.14 -6.15 -12.96
CA SER A 119 6.02 -7.58 -13.22
C SER A 119 7.30 -8.39 -12.93
N ALA A 120 8.40 -7.73 -12.55
CA ALA A 120 9.71 -8.37 -12.35
C ALA A 120 10.50 -7.71 -11.20
N MET A 121 9.86 -7.45 -10.08
CA MET A 121 10.49 -6.91 -8.88
C MET A 121 11.25 -8.00 -8.14
N ASN A 122 12.44 -8.34 -8.67
CA ASN A 122 13.29 -9.40 -8.15
C ASN A 122 14.66 -8.85 -7.73
N PRO A 123 14.85 -8.47 -6.46
CA PRO A 123 16.17 -8.12 -5.93
C PRO A 123 17.05 -9.38 -5.89
N ILE A 124 18.26 -9.29 -6.44
CA ILE A 124 19.20 -10.42 -6.57
C ILE A 124 19.53 -11.05 -5.22
N ASN A 125 19.58 -10.24 -4.18
CA ASN A 125 19.72 -10.67 -2.79
C ASN A 125 18.73 -9.89 -1.93
N GLN A 126 18.25 -10.50 -0.88
CA GLN A 126 17.26 -9.89 -0.01
C GLN A 126 17.85 -9.54 1.35
N GLY A 127 17.40 -8.44 1.94
CA GLY A 127 17.79 -8.00 3.27
C GLY A 127 16.85 -8.52 4.37
N ILE A 128 16.98 -7.95 5.56
CA ILE A 128 16.13 -8.29 6.71
C ILE A 128 14.68 -7.97 6.37
N GLY A 129 13.78 -8.92 6.60
CA GLY A 129 12.36 -8.79 6.25
C GLY A 129 12.05 -9.13 4.80
N GLY A 130 13.04 -9.52 4.00
CA GLY A 130 12.82 -10.14 2.71
C GLY A 130 12.26 -11.56 2.83
N ALA A 131 11.90 -12.16 1.70
CA ALA A 131 11.39 -13.52 1.66
C ALA A 131 12.51 -14.54 1.99
N SER A 132 12.11 -15.73 2.42
CA SER A 132 13.03 -16.85 2.70
C SER A 132 13.57 -17.51 1.43
N ASP A 133 12.94 -17.21 0.29
CA ASP A 133 13.39 -17.64 -1.03
C ASP A 133 13.98 -16.47 -1.83
N ASP A 134 14.60 -16.78 -2.95
CA ASP A 134 15.08 -15.80 -3.93
C ASP A 134 13.96 -15.35 -4.91
N GLY A 135 12.70 -15.49 -4.51
CA GLY A 135 11.51 -15.19 -5.30
C GLY A 135 11.32 -13.70 -5.53
N ALA A 136 10.77 -13.38 -6.69
CA ALA A 136 10.35 -12.02 -7.01
C ALA A 136 9.08 -11.63 -6.25
N PHE A 137 8.96 -10.36 -5.86
CA PHE A 137 7.76 -9.78 -5.28
C PHE A 137 6.80 -9.32 -6.40
N THR A 138 6.12 -10.27 -7.01
CA THR A 138 5.30 -10.04 -8.22
C THR A 138 3.83 -10.41 -8.05
N GLU A 139 3.50 -11.07 -6.95
CA GLU A 139 2.14 -11.48 -6.64
C GLU A 139 1.45 -10.43 -5.77
N SER A 140 0.16 -10.21 -6.01
CA SER A 140 -0.70 -9.29 -5.25
C SER A 140 -0.08 -7.90 -5.02
N VAL A 141 0.56 -7.35 -6.05
CA VAL A 141 1.20 -6.04 -5.97
C VAL A 141 0.15 -4.97 -5.71
N THR A 142 0.27 -4.30 -4.57
CA THR A 142 -0.65 -3.24 -4.14
C THR A 142 0.13 -1.96 -3.86
N ALA A 143 -0.31 -0.84 -4.41
CA ALA A 143 0.28 0.47 -4.23
C ALA A 143 -0.70 1.41 -3.51
N TYR A 144 -0.16 2.23 -2.62
CA TYR A 144 -0.89 3.22 -1.82
C TYR A 144 -0.50 4.61 -2.25
N LEU A 145 -1.40 5.29 -2.97
CA LEU A 145 -1.20 6.61 -3.55
C LEU A 145 -1.85 7.70 -2.70
N GLY A 146 -1.47 8.94 -2.94
CA GLY A 146 -2.03 10.08 -2.21
C GLY A 146 -1.56 10.18 -0.76
N VAL A 147 -0.45 9.52 -0.41
CA VAL A 147 0.15 9.61 0.92
C VAL A 147 0.81 10.98 1.09
N LYS A 148 0.11 11.91 1.72
CA LYS A 148 0.53 13.30 1.93
C LYS A 148 0.06 13.82 3.28
N PRO A 149 0.71 14.87 3.83
CA PRO A 149 0.21 15.54 5.03
C PRO A 149 -1.23 16.06 4.83
N ASN A 150 -2.00 16.08 5.91
CA ASN A 150 -3.33 16.66 5.91
C ASN A 150 -3.24 18.19 5.82
N GLU A 151 -3.73 18.76 4.73
CA GLU A 151 -3.72 20.21 4.47
C GLU A 151 -5.04 20.88 4.86
N GLY A 152 -5.84 20.24 5.72
CA GLY A 152 -7.12 20.76 6.19
C GLY A 152 -8.28 20.54 5.21
N GLY A 153 -8.14 19.55 4.33
CA GLY A 153 -9.21 19.08 3.44
C GLY A 153 -10.33 18.34 4.18
N THR A 154 -11.40 18.06 3.46
CA THR A 154 -12.47 17.21 3.96
C THR A 154 -11.95 15.78 4.14
N THR A 155 -12.05 15.25 5.34
CA THR A 155 -11.73 13.85 5.59
C THR A 155 -12.69 12.96 4.79
N ILE A 156 -12.18 12.20 3.84
CA ILE A 156 -12.98 11.20 3.14
C ILE A 156 -12.98 9.95 4.03
N PRO A 157 -14.16 9.45 4.44
CA PRO A 157 -14.21 8.23 5.23
C PRO A 157 -13.65 7.06 4.41
N VAL A 158 -12.61 6.42 4.93
CA VAL A 158 -12.04 5.22 4.31
C VAL A 158 -12.85 4.02 4.79
N LEU A 159 -13.58 3.40 3.87
CA LEU A 159 -14.28 2.17 4.12
C LEU A 159 -13.41 0.98 3.68
N LEU A 160 -13.11 0.12 4.62
CA LEU A 160 -12.37 -1.12 4.38
C LEU A 160 -13.35 -2.29 4.35
N ALA A 161 -13.24 -3.14 3.35
CA ALA A 161 -14.02 -4.36 3.26
C ALA A 161 -13.07 -5.57 3.16
N GLU A 162 -13.28 -6.56 4.02
CA GLU A 162 -12.54 -7.81 3.98
C GLU A 162 -12.79 -8.56 2.66
N LYS A 163 -14.03 -8.52 2.19
CA LYS A 163 -14.42 -9.20 0.97
C LYS A 163 -15.58 -8.50 0.28
N ILE A 164 -15.46 -8.32 -1.03
CA ILE A 164 -16.56 -7.94 -1.91
C ILE A 164 -16.89 -9.16 -2.78
N THR A 165 -18.12 -9.58 -2.78
CA THR A 165 -18.58 -10.74 -3.55
C THR A 165 -19.64 -10.33 -4.53
N LEU A 166 -19.47 -10.70 -5.81
CA LEU A 166 -20.50 -10.55 -6.82
C LEU A 166 -21.63 -11.56 -6.55
N LYS A 167 -22.84 -11.07 -6.34
CA LYS A 167 -24.04 -11.90 -6.11
C LYS A 167 -24.91 -12.06 -7.35
N SER A 168 -24.47 -11.52 -8.49
CA SER A 168 -25.18 -11.59 -9.78
C SER A 168 -24.42 -12.47 -10.78
N LYS A 169 -24.84 -12.46 -12.02
CA LYS A 169 -24.26 -13.24 -13.12
C LYS A 169 -22.75 -13.00 -13.31
N VAL A 170 -22.08 -14.03 -13.82
CA VAL A 170 -20.67 -13.94 -14.22
C VAL A 170 -20.47 -13.03 -15.44
N ALA A 171 -21.46 -12.98 -16.35
CA ALA A 171 -21.48 -12.06 -17.49
C ALA A 171 -22.55 -10.99 -17.27
N ILE A 172 -22.15 -9.72 -17.35
CA ILE A 172 -23.02 -8.56 -17.13
C ILE A 172 -23.10 -7.79 -18.43
N ALA A 173 -24.31 -7.61 -18.96
CA ALA A 173 -24.53 -6.78 -20.14
C ALA A 173 -24.43 -5.30 -19.76
N LYS A 174 -24.08 -4.47 -20.76
CA LYS A 174 -24.07 -3.01 -20.60
C LYS A 174 -25.45 -2.54 -20.08
N ASN A 175 -25.44 -1.72 -19.03
CA ASN A 175 -26.63 -1.19 -18.33
C ASN A 175 -27.41 -2.19 -17.47
N GLU A 176 -26.88 -3.36 -17.15
CA GLU A 176 -27.47 -4.23 -16.12
C GLU A 176 -27.06 -3.78 -14.70
N ASN A 177 -28.00 -3.91 -13.77
CA ASN A 177 -27.71 -3.72 -12.35
C ASN A 177 -26.92 -4.91 -11.80
N VAL A 178 -25.84 -4.61 -11.09
CA VAL A 178 -24.97 -5.59 -10.44
C VAL A 178 -25.23 -5.56 -8.94
N LYS A 179 -25.38 -6.74 -8.34
CA LYS A 179 -25.53 -6.88 -6.89
C LYS A 179 -24.23 -7.39 -6.29
N PHE A 180 -23.72 -6.67 -5.30
CA PHE A 180 -22.56 -7.05 -4.53
C PHE A 180 -22.92 -7.48 -3.12
N GLY A 181 -22.18 -8.42 -2.57
CA GLY A 181 -22.14 -8.67 -1.15
C GLY A 181 -20.82 -8.13 -0.59
N ILE A 182 -20.93 -7.39 0.48
CA ILE A 182 -19.77 -6.88 1.20
C ILE A 182 -19.72 -7.59 2.53
N LEU A 183 -18.55 -8.15 2.85
CA LEU A 183 -18.30 -8.81 4.12
C LEU A 183 -17.35 -7.93 4.94
N ASN A 184 -17.67 -7.77 6.22
CA ASN A 184 -16.85 -7.01 7.19
C ASN A 184 -16.46 -5.61 6.69
N LEU A 185 -17.45 -4.83 6.27
CA LEU A 185 -17.23 -3.42 5.98
C LEU A 185 -16.85 -2.69 7.27
N GLN A 186 -15.67 -2.10 7.29
CA GLN A 186 -15.16 -1.32 8.41
C GLN A 186 -14.95 0.13 8.00
N ASN A 187 -15.29 1.04 8.91
CA ASN A 187 -14.89 2.44 8.76
C ASN A 187 -13.45 2.59 9.24
N GLY A 188 -12.52 2.80 8.31
CA GLY A 188 -11.11 3.06 8.60
C GLY A 188 -10.81 4.51 8.96
N GLY A 189 -11.80 5.41 8.84
CA GLY A 189 -11.67 6.83 9.16
C GLY A 189 -11.84 7.14 10.65
N VAL A 190 -11.54 8.36 11.03
CA VAL A 190 -11.75 8.89 12.38
C VAL A 190 -13.18 9.43 12.47
N GLY A 191 -14.05 8.73 13.19
CA GLY A 191 -15.43 9.15 13.44
C GLY A 191 -16.50 8.16 12.99
N GLN A 192 -17.75 8.42 13.37
CA GLN A 192 -18.91 7.71 12.83
C GLN A 192 -19.50 8.52 11.69
N GLU A 193 -19.42 7.99 10.49
CA GLU A 193 -19.98 8.59 9.30
C GLU A 193 -21.23 7.81 8.87
N GLN A 194 -22.33 8.53 8.63
CA GLN A 194 -23.49 7.99 7.93
C GLN A 194 -23.47 8.51 6.49
N GLY A 195 -23.45 7.62 5.53
CA GLY A 195 -23.39 8.01 4.13
C GLY A 195 -23.79 6.88 3.17
N ASN A 196 -23.98 7.24 1.91
CA ASN A 196 -24.21 6.27 0.83
C ASN A 196 -22.86 5.73 0.36
N VAL A 197 -22.74 4.42 0.25
CA VAL A 197 -21.59 3.76 -0.34
C VAL A 197 -21.80 3.68 -1.85
N ALA A 198 -20.93 4.35 -2.61
CA ALA A 198 -20.93 4.25 -4.07
C ALA A 198 -19.77 3.36 -4.53
N TYR A 199 -20.05 2.46 -5.46
CA TYR A 199 -19.05 1.59 -6.08
C TYR A 199 -18.80 2.07 -7.50
N ILE A 200 -17.55 2.23 -7.86
CA ILE A 200 -17.15 2.52 -9.23
C ILE A 200 -16.53 1.22 -9.78
N LEU A 201 -17.17 0.68 -10.83
CA LEU A 201 -16.61 -0.42 -11.61
C LEU A 201 -15.84 0.19 -12.78
N TYR A 202 -14.59 -0.21 -12.92
CA TYR A 202 -13.74 0.15 -14.06
C TYR A 202 -13.74 -0.99 -15.07
#